data_2e952cbab2be70418aad74a41e44bf81
#
_entry.id   2e952cbab2be70418aad74a41e44bf81
#
_cell.length_a   1.000
_cell.length_b   1.000
_cell.length_c   1.000
_cell.angle_alpha   90.00
_cell.angle_beta   90.00
_cell.angle_gamma   90.00
#
_symmetry.space_group_name_H-M   'P 1'
#
loop_
_entity.id
_entity.type
_entity.pdbx_description
1 polymer ?
#
loop_
_entity_poly.entity_id
_entity_poly.type
_entity_poly.pdbx_seq_one_letter_code
_entity_poly.pdbx_strand_id
1 'polypeptide(L)'
;LSGDITMNGEKINHEELARKLGKVQEAGIPVLVIPGNHDINNPNAAVYFGDEKTAADSVTPEEFYDIYHMYGYDQAISRDSTSLSYVYQLDERNRLLMLDSCQYEPENLVEGRIKAETLVWMDEQLKKAQEDGMQILPIAHHNLLAQSRMYTTQCAMENNGEVIDLLQ
;
A
#
# COMPACT_ATOMS: atom_id res chain seq x y z
N LEU A 1 -0.06 5.92 -6.09
CA LEU A 1 -0.42 6.43 -4.77
C LEU A 1 0.12 5.48 -3.72
N SER A 2 0.96 5.98 -2.82
CA SER A 2 1.69 5.19 -1.84
C SER A 2 1.10 5.30 -0.42
N GLY A 3 -0.21 5.21 -0.31
CA GLY A 3 -0.93 5.19 0.97
C GLY A 3 -1.36 6.55 1.51
N ASP A 4 -2.06 6.53 2.64
CA ASP A 4 -2.70 7.68 3.30
C ASP A 4 -3.55 8.50 2.33
N ILE A 5 -4.37 7.78 1.57
CA ILE A 5 -5.20 8.36 0.52
C ILE A 5 -6.56 8.84 1.05
N THR A 6 -6.85 8.51 2.30
CA THR A 6 -7.96 9.05 3.08
C THR A 6 -7.47 9.53 4.44
N MET A 7 -8.29 10.28 5.18
CA MET A 7 -7.92 10.80 6.49
C MET A 7 -7.93 9.71 7.57
N ASN A 8 -8.98 8.89 7.61
CA ASN A 8 -9.12 7.82 8.59
C ASN A 8 -9.86 6.58 8.02
N GLY A 9 -9.65 6.27 6.75
CA GLY A 9 -10.19 5.07 6.12
C GLY A 9 -11.71 5.10 5.88
N GLU A 10 -12.33 6.28 5.88
CA GLU A 10 -13.77 6.40 5.66
C GLU A 10 -14.17 5.84 4.29
N LYS A 11 -15.08 4.87 4.28
CA LYS A 11 -15.49 4.16 3.07
C LYS A 11 -16.00 5.10 1.97
N ILE A 12 -16.80 6.09 2.36
CA ILE A 12 -17.32 7.08 1.41
C ILE A 12 -16.21 7.91 0.73
N ASN A 13 -15.11 8.19 1.47
CA ASN A 13 -13.97 8.93 0.92
C ASN A 13 -13.17 8.07 -0.06
N HIS A 14 -12.99 6.79 0.24
CA HIS A 14 -12.37 5.82 -0.66
C HIS A 14 -13.16 5.68 -1.97
N GLU A 15 -14.47 5.49 -1.89
CA GLU A 15 -15.36 5.38 -3.05
C GLU A 15 -15.32 6.63 -3.93
N GLU A 16 -15.36 7.82 -3.33
CA GLU A 16 -15.29 9.09 -4.07
C GLU A 16 -13.90 9.29 -4.70
N LEU A 17 -12.81 8.92 -4.01
CA LEU A 17 -11.47 8.97 -4.58
C LEU A 17 -11.35 8.01 -5.76
N ALA A 18 -11.78 6.75 -5.61
CA ALA A 18 -11.76 5.76 -6.69
C ALA A 18 -12.50 6.28 -7.93
N ARG A 19 -13.69 6.87 -7.74
CA ARG A 19 -14.45 7.50 -8.83
C ARG A 19 -13.67 8.63 -9.53
N LYS A 20 -12.86 9.41 -8.81
CA LYS A 20 -11.99 10.46 -9.38
C LYS A 20 -10.80 9.86 -10.12
N LEU A 21 -10.18 8.81 -9.56
CA LEU A 21 -9.07 8.10 -10.18
C LEU A 21 -9.49 7.42 -11.50
N GLY A 22 -10.73 6.93 -11.60
CA GLY A 22 -11.28 6.41 -12.84
C GLY A 22 -11.19 7.40 -14.00
N LYS A 23 -11.43 8.69 -13.76
CA LYS A 23 -11.27 9.73 -14.79
C LYS A 23 -9.82 9.93 -15.24
N VAL A 24 -8.86 9.68 -14.34
CA VAL A 24 -7.43 9.73 -14.67
C VAL A 24 -7.06 8.55 -15.58
N GLN A 25 -7.56 7.35 -15.28
CA GLN A 25 -7.36 6.17 -16.12
C GLN A 25 -8.06 6.31 -17.49
N GLU A 26 -9.26 6.87 -17.54
CA GLU A 26 -9.98 7.16 -18.79
C GLU A 26 -9.18 8.12 -19.69
N ALA A 27 -8.38 9.01 -19.11
CA ALA A 27 -7.44 9.87 -19.82
C ALA A 27 -6.15 9.16 -20.28
N GLY A 28 -6.03 7.85 -20.08
CA GLY A 28 -4.88 7.03 -20.48
C GLY A 28 -3.70 7.05 -19.53
N ILE A 29 -3.87 7.54 -18.30
CA ILE A 29 -2.82 7.61 -17.28
C ILE A 29 -2.98 6.41 -16.33
N PRO A 30 -2.02 5.48 -16.27
CA PRO A 30 -2.06 4.37 -15.31
C PRO A 30 -2.08 4.88 -13.87
N VAL A 31 -2.97 4.31 -13.05
CA VAL A 31 -3.06 4.59 -11.63
C VAL A 31 -2.78 3.32 -10.85
N LEU A 32 -1.85 3.40 -9.91
CA LEU A 32 -1.49 2.30 -9.01
C LEU A 32 -1.70 2.74 -7.57
N VAL A 33 -2.23 1.86 -6.73
CA VAL A 33 -2.60 2.16 -5.34
C VAL A 33 -2.08 1.08 -4.40
N ILE A 34 -1.52 1.50 -3.26
CA ILE A 34 -1.30 0.68 -2.07
C ILE A 34 -1.86 1.42 -0.85
N PRO A 35 -2.22 0.73 0.23
CA PRO A 35 -2.70 1.38 1.44
C PRO A 35 -1.61 2.10 2.23
N GLY A 36 -2.02 3.07 3.04
CA GLY A 36 -1.29 3.64 4.17
C GLY A 36 -1.93 3.27 5.50
N ASN A 37 -1.29 3.64 6.60
CA ASN A 37 -1.79 3.28 7.93
C ASN A 37 -3.10 3.98 8.31
N HIS A 38 -3.48 5.06 7.61
CA HIS A 38 -4.77 5.71 7.82
C HIS A 38 -5.93 5.03 7.08
N ASP A 39 -5.67 4.17 6.09
CA ASP A 39 -6.66 3.80 5.09
C ASP A 39 -7.55 2.61 5.43
N ILE A 40 -7.11 1.68 6.30
CA ILE A 40 -7.78 0.40 6.56
C ILE A 40 -7.99 0.19 8.06
N ASN A 41 -9.19 -0.29 8.45
CA ASN A 41 -9.55 -0.62 9.84
C ASN A 41 -9.23 0.50 10.84
N ASN A 42 -9.37 1.75 10.42
CA ASN A 42 -9.03 2.89 11.26
C ASN A 42 -10.17 3.20 12.24
N PRO A 43 -9.92 3.13 13.57
CA PRO A 43 -10.96 3.34 14.58
C PRO A 43 -11.44 4.79 14.67
N ASN A 44 -10.74 5.73 14.01
CA ASN A 44 -11.06 7.16 14.03
C ASN A 44 -11.94 7.60 12.85
N ALA A 45 -12.37 6.66 11.99
CA ALA A 45 -13.23 6.96 10.85
C ALA A 45 -14.47 7.75 11.28
N ALA A 46 -14.74 8.86 10.62
CA ALA A 46 -15.81 9.76 11.00
C ALA A 46 -16.32 10.62 9.85
N VAL A 47 -17.62 10.97 9.92
CA VAL A 47 -18.23 12.00 9.09
C VAL A 47 -18.41 13.26 9.91
N TYR A 48 -18.13 14.40 9.30
CA TYR A 48 -18.28 15.72 9.91
C TYR A 48 -19.39 16.51 9.26
N PHE A 49 -20.27 17.09 10.06
CA PHE A 49 -21.27 18.05 9.62
C PHE A 49 -21.12 19.33 10.44
N GLY A 50 -20.45 20.31 9.89
CA GLY A 50 -19.98 21.46 10.67
C GLY A 50 -19.02 21.02 11.76
N ASP A 51 -19.34 21.34 13.01
CA ASP A 51 -18.56 20.94 14.20
C ASP A 51 -18.97 19.58 14.78
N GLU A 52 -20.02 18.96 14.25
CA GLU A 52 -20.49 17.65 14.71
C GLU A 52 -19.70 16.53 14.06
N LYS A 53 -19.17 15.61 14.90
CA LYS A 53 -18.45 14.41 14.49
C LYS A 53 -19.31 13.18 14.80
N THR A 54 -19.56 12.37 13.78
CA THR A 54 -20.25 11.09 13.91
C THR A 54 -19.34 9.97 13.42
N ALA A 55 -19.25 8.85 14.15
CA ALA A 55 -18.50 7.68 13.72
C ALA A 55 -18.99 7.18 12.35
N ALA A 56 -18.05 6.77 11.51
CA ALA A 56 -18.31 6.21 10.19
C ALA A 56 -17.63 4.85 10.05
N ASP A 57 -18.04 4.08 9.04
CA ASP A 57 -17.39 2.82 8.71
C ASP A 57 -16.03 3.10 8.06
N SER A 58 -14.98 2.44 8.57
CA SER A 58 -13.68 2.31 7.91
C SER A 58 -13.69 1.09 7.01
N VAL A 59 -12.99 1.15 5.88
CA VAL A 59 -12.88 -0.02 4.99
C VAL A 59 -12.05 -1.13 5.63
N THR A 60 -12.43 -2.37 5.35
CA THR A 60 -11.61 -3.57 5.62
C THR A 60 -10.58 -3.78 4.51
N PRO A 61 -9.60 -4.69 4.68
CA PRO A 61 -8.68 -5.05 3.60
C PRO A 61 -9.37 -5.54 2.33
N GLU A 62 -10.43 -6.34 2.47
CA GLU A 62 -11.23 -6.84 1.35
C GLU A 62 -11.97 -5.71 0.64
N GLU A 63 -12.60 -4.81 1.40
CA GLU A 63 -13.29 -3.65 0.84
C GLU A 63 -12.33 -2.68 0.15
N PHE A 64 -11.11 -2.49 0.71
CA PHE A 64 -10.07 -1.72 0.05
C PHE A 64 -9.72 -2.33 -1.31
N TYR A 65 -9.50 -3.65 -1.35
CA TYR A 65 -9.25 -4.35 -2.61
C TYR A 65 -10.43 -4.18 -3.58
N ASP A 66 -11.67 -4.40 -3.13
CA ASP A 66 -12.86 -4.28 -3.99
C ASP A 66 -13.03 -2.88 -4.60
N ILE A 67 -12.66 -1.84 -3.86
CA ILE A 67 -12.72 -0.45 -4.34
C ILE A 67 -11.59 -0.15 -5.33
N TYR A 68 -10.38 -0.72 -5.09
CA TYR A 68 -9.17 -0.31 -5.83
C TYR A 68 -8.61 -1.38 -6.77
N HIS A 69 -9.27 -2.54 -6.96
CA HIS A 69 -8.69 -3.62 -7.78
C HIS A 69 -8.30 -3.19 -9.20
N MET A 70 -9.06 -2.28 -9.82
CA MET A 70 -8.75 -1.74 -11.15
C MET A 70 -7.50 -0.84 -11.19
N TYR A 71 -7.00 -0.42 -10.02
CA TYR A 71 -5.87 0.52 -9.91
C TYR A 71 -4.57 -0.22 -9.56
N GLY A 72 -4.18 -1.15 -10.42
CA GLY A 72 -2.94 -1.91 -10.38
C GLY A 72 -3.10 -3.39 -10.06
N TYR A 73 -4.03 -3.78 -9.19
CA TYR A 73 -4.17 -5.18 -8.75
C TYR A 73 -4.60 -6.12 -9.87
N ASP A 74 -5.56 -5.72 -10.73
CA ASP A 74 -6.03 -6.52 -11.87
C ASP A 74 -4.96 -6.67 -12.96
N GLN A 75 -4.04 -5.71 -13.07
CA GLN A 75 -2.94 -5.73 -14.03
C GLN A 75 -1.65 -6.28 -13.43
N ALA A 76 -1.67 -6.71 -12.17
CA ALA A 76 -0.51 -7.25 -11.48
C ALA A 76 -0.05 -8.55 -12.13
N ILE A 77 1.26 -8.69 -12.34
CA ILE A 77 1.88 -9.93 -12.84
C ILE A 77 2.11 -10.95 -11.72
N SER A 78 2.08 -10.51 -10.47
CA SER A 78 2.12 -11.32 -9.26
C SER A 78 1.44 -10.59 -8.12
N ARG A 79 0.75 -11.31 -7.24
CA ARG A 79 0.13 -10.77 -6.02
C ARG A 79 0.52 -11.62 -4.83
N ASP A 80 0.80 -10.98 -3.70
CA ASP A 80 0.93 -11.67 -2.43
C ASP A 80 -0.46 -12.13 -1.95
N SER A 81 -0.56 -13.37 -1.49
CA SER A 81 -1.81 -13.94 -0.98
C SER A 81 -2.14 -13.55 0.47
N THR A 82 -1.21 -12.92 1.17
CA THR A 82 -1.27 -12.61 2.60
C THR A 82 -1.34 -11.11 2.92
N SER A 83 -1.14 -10.29 1.89
CA SER A 83 -1.19 -8.83 1.99
C SER A 83 -1.73 -8.20 0.71
N LEU A 84 -1.86 -6.89 0.69
CA LEU A 84 -2.22 -6.12 -0.50
C LEU A 84 -0.99 -5.76 -1.37
N SER A 85 0.11 -6.51 -1.24
CA SER A 85 1.31 -6.32 -2.07
C SER A 85 1.15 -6.95 -3.44
N TYR A 86 1.75 -6.33 -4.45
CA TYR A 86 1.72 -6.84 -5.83
C TYR A 86 2.92 -6.35 -6.65
N VAL A 87 3.19 -7.03 -7.79
CA VAL A 87 4.17 -6.60 -8.79
C VAL A 87 3.44 -6.13 -10.03
N TYR A 88 3.79 -4.94 -10.49
CA TYR A 88 3.27 -4.35 -11.73
C TYR A 88 4.39 -4.23 -12.77
N GLN A 89 4.11 -4.68 -14.02
CA GLN A 89 5.03 -4.51 -15.14
C GLN A 89 4.89 -3.08 -15.68
N LEU A 90 5.89 -2.22 -15.42
CA LEU A 90 5.85 -0.82 -15.83
C LEU A 90 6.17 -0.65 -17.32
N ASP A 91 7.23 -1.32 -17.77
CA ASP A 91 7.70 -1.33 -19.16
C ASP A 91 8.53 -2.59 -19.45
N GLU A 92 9.23 -2.62 -20.58
CA GLU A 92 10.05 -3.77 -21.02
C GLU A 92 11.28 -4.06 -20.13
N ARG A 93 11.64 -3.14 -19.23
CA ARG A 93 12.84 -3.25 -18.37
C ARG A 93 12.55 -3.10 -16.89
N ASN A 94 11.40 -2.55 -16.52
CA ASN A 94 11.13 -2.11 -15.17
C ASN A 94 9.86 -2.75 -14.62
N ARG A 95 9.94 -3.21 -13.37
CA ARG A 95 8.80 -3.64 -12.55
C ARG A 95 8.69 -2.75 -11.31
N LEU A 96 7.47 -2.53 -10.87
CA LEU A 96 7.20 -1.90 -9.58
C LEU A 96 6.80 -2.99 -8.59
N LEU A 97 7.51 -3.05 -7.46
CA LEU A 97 7.18 -3.90 -6.31
C LEU A 97 6.37 -3.04 -5.33
N MET A 98 5.05 -3.16 -5.42
CA MET A 98 4.10 -2.40 -4.62
C MET A 98 3.90 -3.13 -3.29
N LEU A 99 4.44 -2.58 -2.20
CA LEU A 99 4.48 -3.23 -0.89
C LEU A 99 3.46 -2.63 0.06
N ASP A 100 2.54 -3.45 0.53
CA ASP A 100 1.70 -3.15 1.67
C ASP A 100 2.51 -3.35 2.95
N SER A 101 2.86 -2.24 3.58
CA SER A 101 3.65 -2.19 4.82
C SER A 101 2.79 -1.84 6.04
N CYS A 102 1.46 -1.87 5.91
CA CYS A 102 0.57 -1.45 6.96
C CYS A 102 0.21 -2.60 7.91
N GLN A 103 0.06 -2.26 9.19
CA GLN A 103 -0.41 -3.16 10.23
C GLN A 103 -1.84 -2.75 10.60
N TYR A 104 -2.83 -3.39 10.03
CA TYR A 104 -4.26 -3.08 10.25
C TYR A 104 -5.04 -4.24 10.89
N GLU A 105 -4.34 -5.31 11.29
CA GLU A 105 -4.87 -6.48 11.99
C GLU A 105 -3.86 -7.00 13.03
N PRO A 106 -4.30 -7.35 14.26
CA PRO A 106 -5.68 -7.34 14.77
C PRO A 106 -6.18 -5.92 15.11
N GLU A 107 -5.32 -4.93 15.06
CA GLU A 107 -5.62 -3.51 15.27
C GLU A 107 -4.80 -2.65 14.31
N ASN A 108 -5.29 -1.45 14.02
CA ASN A 108 -4.59 -0.50 13.17
C ASN A 108 -3.45 0.17 13.95
N LEU A 109 -2.21 0.02 13.46
CA LEU A 109 -1.00 0.63 14.01
C LEU A 109 -0.43 1.66 13.06
N VAL A 110 0.27 2.66 13.62
CA VAL A 110 0.94 3.72 12.83
C VAL A 110 2.23 3.21 12.21
N GLU A 111 2.91 2.28 12.91
CA GLU A 111 4.18 1.72 12.49
C GLU A 111 3.99 0.73 11.33
N GLY A 112 4.93 0.76 10.39
CA GLY A 112 4.93 -0.17 9.26
C GLY A 112 5.67 -1.47 9.58
N ARG A 113 5.22 -2.57 8.96
CA ARG A 113 5.90 -3.86 8.98
C ARG A 113 5.56 -4.68 7.76
N ILE A 114 6.53 -5.34 7.16
CA ILE A 114 6.28 -6.34 6.13
C ILE A 114 6.08 -7.70 6.81
N LYS A 115 4.98 -8.40 6.50
CA LYS A 115 4.69 -9.74 7.03
C LYS A 115 5.79 -10.73 6.63
N ALA A 116 6.04 -11.76 7.45
CA ALA A 116 7.05 -12.76 7.15
C ALA A 116 6.75 -13.51 5.83
N GLU A 117 5.49 -13.81 5.57
CA GLU A 117 5.02 -14.43 4.33
C GLU A 117 5.26 -13.51 3.12
N THR A 118 5.02 -12.21 3.29
CA THR A 118 5.29 -11.20 2.25
C THR A 118 6.79 -11.08 1.96
N LEU A 119 7.68 -11.20 2.97
CA LEU A 119 9.13 -11.22 2.74
C LEU A 119 9.56 -12.44 1.90
N VAL A 120 8.97 -13.61 2.13
CA VAL A 120 9.22 -14.80 1.30
C VAL A 120 8.76 -14.56 -0.14
N TRP A 121 7.54 -14.08 -0.33
CA TRP A 121 7.02 -13.74 -1.66
C TRP A 121 7.87 -12.66 -2.34
N MET A 122 8.32 -11.64 -1.60
CA MET A 122 9.19 -10.58 -2.10
C MET A 122 10.53 -11.15 -2.61
N ASP A 123 11.19 -12.05 -1.87
CA ASP A 123 12.42 -12.72 -2.28
C ASP A 123 12.23 -13.48 -3.61
N GLU A 124 11.10 -14.19 -3.77
CA GLU A 124 10.75 -14.87 -5.01
C GLU A 124 10.60 -13.89 -6.18
N GLN A 125 9.95 -12.74 -5.96
CA GLN A 125 9.76 -11.73 -7.00
C GLN A 125 11.08 -11.05 -7.41
N LEU A 126 11.97 -10.80 -6.46
CA LEU A 126 13.30 -10.24 -6.71
C LEU A 126 14.16 -11.20 -7.55
N LYS A 127 14.19 -12.50 -7.17
CA LYS A 127 14.88 -13.54 -7.94
C LYS A 127 14.34 -13.64 -9.36
N LYS A 128 13.02 -13.64 -9.50
CA LYS A 128 12.38 -13.70 -10.82
C LYS A 128 12.69 -12.46 -11.67
N ALA A 129 12.73 -11.28 -11.09
CA ALA A 129 13.13 -10.08 -11.80
C ALA A 129 14.59 -10.16 -12.28
N GLN A 130 15.49 -10.69 -11.45
CA GLN A 130 16.89 -10.92 -11.80
C GLN A 130 17.04 -11.94 -12.93
N GLU A 131 16.33 -13.06 -12.87
CA GLU A 131 16.32 -14.10 -13.94
C GLU A 131 15.80 -13.54 -15.27
N ASP A 132 14.79 -12.68 -15.23
CA ASP A 132 14.20 -12.03 -16.40
C ASP A 132 15.04 -10.84 -16.91
N GLY A 133 16.13 -10.46 -16.21
CA GLY A 133 16.97 -9.29 -16.54
C GLY A 133 16.24 -7.96 -16.34
N MET A 134 15.25 -7.92 -15.45
CA MET A 134 14.41 -6.76 -15.17
C MET A 134 14.94 -5.97 -13.96
N GLN A 135 14.79 -4.67 -13.99
CA GLN A 135 14.92 -3.83 -12.81
C GLN A 135 13.63 -3.86 -12.02
N ILE A 136 13.73 -3.88 -10.69
CA ILE A 136 12.57 -3.83 -9.81
C ILE A 136 12.71 -2.66 -8.84
N LEU A 137 11.64 -1.84 -8.73
CA LEU A 137 11.60 -0.63 -7.92
C LEU A 137 10.59 -0.83 -6.80
N PRO A 138 11.02 -0.90 -5.52
CA PRO A 138 10.11 -1.01 -4.40
C PRO A 138 9.40 0.31 -4.13
N ILE A 139 8.09 0.23 -3.90
CA ILE A 139 7.21 1.33 -3.51
C ILE A 139 6.48 0.90 -2.25
N ALA A 140 6.60 1.65 -1.19
CA ALA A 140 5.93 1.42 0.08
C ALA A 140 5.44 2.74 0.69
N HIS A 141 4.51 2.66 1.63
CA HIS A 141 4.04 3.81 2.40
C HIS A 141 5.07 4.21 3.47
N HIS A 142 5.50 3.24 4.27
CA HIS A 142 6.46 3.49 5.34
C HIS A 142 7.90 3.51 4.81
N ASN A 143 8.72 4.35 5.42
CA ASN A 143 10.13 4.51 5.06
C ASN A 143 10.96 3.27 5.44
N LEU A 144 11.92 2.92 4.60
CA LEU A 144 12.96 1.92 4.94
C LEU A 144 14.00 2.48 5.91
N LEU A 145 14.27 3.78 5.84
CA LEU A 145 15.26 4.45 6.67
C LEU A 145 14.60 5.50 7.55
N ALA A 146 15.12 5.71 8.74
CA ALA A 146 14.70 6.80 9.61
C ALA A 146 14.85 8.15 8.90
N GLN A 147 13.85 9.02 9.01
CA GLN A 147 13.85 10.34 8.37
C GLN A 147 14.99 11.24 8.88
N SER A 148 15.36 11.08 10.14
CA SER A 148 16.44 11.84 10.76
C SER A 148 16.93 11.15 12.03
N ARG A 149 18.00 11.70 12.63
CA ARG A 149 18.49 11.20 13.93
C ARG A 149 17.50 11.45 15.09
N MET A 150 16.54 12.33 14.91
CA MET A 150 15.52 12.66 15.93
C MET A 150 14.23 11.87 15.71
N TYR A 151 13.89 11.52 14.46
CA TYR A 151 12.69 10.76 14.08
C TYR A 151 13.12 9.39 13.58
N THR A 152 13.34 8.47 14.53
CA THR A 152 13.85 7.11 14.25
C THR A 152 12.75 6.05 14.21
N THR A 153 11.54 6.40 14.62
CA THR A 153 10.35 5.53 14.68
C THR A 153 9.16 6.17 13.96
N GLN A 154 7.99 5.62 14.12
CA GLN A 154 6.68 6.07 13.61
C GLN A 154 6.48 5.98 12.09
N CYS A 155 7.39 6.53 11.28
CA CYS A 155 7.28 6.49 9.82
C CYS A 155 8.16 5.44 9.16
N ALA A 156 8.99 4.72 9.92
CA ALA A 156 9.85 3.66 9.42
C ALA A 156 9.23 2.28 9.67
N MET A 157 9.56 1.33 8.81
CA MET A 157 9.20 -0.07 9.02
C MET A 157 9.97 -0.63 10.21
N GLU A 158 9.29 -1.38 11.11
CA GLU A 158 9.92 -2.01 12.27
C GLU A 158 10.98 -3.05 11.87
N ASN A 159 10.73 -3.78 10.79
CA ASN A 159 11.64 -4.79 10.25
C ASN A 159 12.36 -4.31 8.98
N ASN A 160 12.69 -3.03 8.92
CA ASN A 160 13.36 -2.43 7.77
C ASN A 160 14.69 -3.12 7.40
N GLY A 161 15.44 -3.65 8.39
CA GLY A 161 16.67 -4.41 8.16
C GLY A 161 16.45 -5.62 7.27
N GLU A 162 15.41 -6.43 7.55
CA GLU A 162 15.06 -7.61 6.77
C GLU A 162 14.71 -7.24 5.31
N VAL A 163 13.98 -6.13 5.13
CA VAL A 163 13.62 -5.62 3.80
C VAL A 163 14.84 -5.10 3.04
N ILE A 164 15.72 -4.37 3.72
CA ILE A 164 16.97 -3.86 3.13
C ILE A 164 17.89 -4.99 2.69
N ASP A 165 18.03 -6.02 3.53
CA ASP A 165 18.88 -7.19 3.24
C ASP A 165 18.40 -7.95 1.99
N LEU A 166 17.08 -7.99 1.74
CA LEU A 166 16.52 -8.58 0.53
C LEU A 166 16.72 -7.72 -0.73
N LEU A 167 16.83 -6.40 -0.58
CA LEU A 167 16.98 -5.46 -1.69
C LEU A 167 18.45 -5.27 -2.15
N GLN A 168 19.43 -5.82 -1.41
CA GLN A 168 20.87 -5.74 -1.72
C GLN A 168 21.36 -6.91 -2.56
#